data_b0a5d340761b5de6a8ced35aa5a89929
#
_entry.id   b0a5d340761b5de6a8ced35aa5a89929
#
_cell.length_a   1.000
_cell.length_b   1.000
_cell.length_c   1.000
_cell.angle_alpha   90.00
_cell.angle_beta   90.00
_cell.angle_gamma   90.00
#
_symmetry.space_group_name_H-M   'P 1'
#
loop_
_entity.id
_entity.type
_entity.pdbx_description
1 polymer ?
#
loop_
_entity_poly.entity_id
_entity_poly.type
_entity_poly.pdbx_seq_one_letter_code
_entity_poly.pdbx_strand_id
1 'polypeptide(L)'
;MSRVVLKDKKDMNDLFHFEGFENWDEITDQKLEWEDYKIMGSQDEIERDLETEVLSVKFSKIGQKTFEAYPNLKWIQCRAHGSDNINLELAENRRVGIACLDPDTFNVAKWIDRWKKGPKVLLLGAGKIGRAISLAFDYDVTEVNSTTDYNTIYPYMESFDTIIVAASPTDTPIVDSALLEKFHGTIISISRPACIDNEALLEAVNDGRVTNAQMDMLDPKGRDELIATKKVTYHGHKAWEAYGITQYDERYFCMVFQEIQWLLRDNPKYEPPFRNSRVVLERKSNSLFGD
;
A
#
# COMPACT_ATOMS: atom_id res chain seq x y z
N MET A 1 15.69 -6.60 -26.49
CA MET A 1 14.31 -7.06 -26.36
C MET A 1 13.88 -6.89 -24.93
N SER A 2 12.93 -6.01 -24.63
CA SER A 2 12.56 -5.75 -23.23
C SER A 2 11.51 -6.74 -22.77
N ARG A 3 11.86 -7.65 -21.86
CA ARG A 3 10.92 -8.54 -21.18
C ARG A 3 10.26 -7.89 -19.97
N VAL A 4 10.82 -6.76 -19.53
CA VAL A 4 10.37 -6.00 -18.34
C VAL A 4 10.21 -4.54 -18.68
N VAL A 5 9.09 -3.96 -18.29
CA VAL A 5 8.86 -2.51 -18.35
C VAL A 5 8.68 -1.95 -16.94
N LEU A 6 9.48 -0.95 -16.63
CA LEU A 6 9.40 -0.19 -15.39
C LEU A 6 8.68 1.13 -15.67
N LYS A 7 7.51 1.32 -15.06
CA LYS A 7 6.74 2.57 -15.14
C LYS A 7 7.02 3.48 -13.95
N ASP A 8 6.54 4.71 -14.07
CA ASP A 8 6.72 5.76 -13.06
C ASP A 8 8.16 6.28 -13.01
N LYS A 9 8.62 6.80 -14.17
CA LYS A 9 9.97 7.27 -14.44
C LYS A 9 10.51 8.26 -13.39
N LYS A 10 9.68 9.13 -12.83
CA LYS A 10 10.12 10.08 -11.81
C LYS A 10 10.70 9.37 -10.59
N ASP A 11 10.02 8.31 -10.18
CA ASP A 11 10.42 7.43 -9.09
C ASP A 11 11.74 6.71 -9.40
N MET A 12 11.94 6.34 -10.68
CA MET A 12 13.12 5.62 -11.14
C MET A 12 14.31 6.55 -11.38
N ASN A 13 14.09 7.78 -11.88
CA ASN A 13 15.18 8.76 -12.07
C ASN A 13 15.84 9.15 -10.75
N ASP A 14 15.06 9.25 -9.68
CA ASP A 14 15.59 9.51 -8.35
C ASP A 14 16.46 8.34 -7.85
N LEU A 15 16.28 7.15 -8.40
CA LEU A 15 17.07 5.95 -8.16
C LEU A 15 18.42 5.92 -8.84
N PHE A 16 18.45 6.32 -10.12
CA PHE A 16 19.66 6.28 -10.92
C PHE A 16 20.66 7.39 -10.56
N HIS A 17 20.26 8.36 -9.74
CA HIS A 17 21.13 9.41 -9.22
C HIS A 17 21.74 9.08 -7.84
N PHE A 18 21.47 7.91 -7.27
CA PHE A 18 22.15 7.50 -6.04
C PHE A 18 23.59 7.10 -6.32
N GLU A 19 24.52 7.82 -5.67
CA GLU A 19 25.92 7.38 -5.56
C GLU A 19 25.93 6.02 -4.86
N GLY A 20 26.32 4.97 -5.55
CA GLY A 20 26.32 3.60 -5.01
C GLY A 20 25.76 2.55 -5.95
N PHE A 21 25.15 2.97 -7.06
CA PHE A 21 24.64 2.05 -8.08
C PHE A 21 25.74 1.20 -8.75
N GLU A 22 26.99 1.62 -8.59
CA GLU A 22 28.16 0.92 -9.13
C GLU A 22 28.39 -0.47 -8.53
N ASN A 23 27.78 -0.77 -7.36
CA ASN A 23 27.97 -2.01 -6.62
C ASN A 23 26.77 -2.97 -6.68
N TRP A 24 25.79 -2.74 -7.54
CA TRP A 24 24.60 -3.62 -7.68
C TRP A 24 24.97 -5.05 -8.06
N ASP A 25 25.99 -5.22 -8.90
CA ASP A 25 26.48 -6.52 -9.34
C ASP A 25 27.07 -7.34 -8.17
N GLU A 26 27.60 -6.67 -7.13
CA GLU A 26 28.14 -7.32 -5.93
C GLU A 26 27.03 -7.73 -4.95
N ILE A 27 25.92 -6.98 -4.90
CA ILE A 27 24.82 -7.22 -3.95
C ILE A 27 23.89 -8.33 -4.43
N THR A 28 23.73 -8.48 -5.74
CA THR A 28 22.76 -9.42 -6.30
C THR A 28 23.38 -10.74 -6.74
N ASP A 29 24.72 -10.87 -6.82
CA ASP A 29 25.44 -11.98 -7.45
C ASP A 29 24.94 -12.33 -8.88
N GLN A 30 24.13 -11.48 -9.46
CA GLN A 30 23.52 -11.67 -10.75
C GLN A 30 23.66 -10.41 -11.56
N LYS A 31 24.41 -10.44 -12.65
CA LYS A 31 24.36 -9.42 -13.70
C LYS A 31 22.94 -9.32 -14.22
N LEU A 32 22.25 -8.24 -13.82
CA LEU A 32 21.05 -7.81 -14.50
C LEU A 32 21.50 -7.21 -15.82
N GLU A 33 21.29 -7.91 -16.91
CA GLU A 33 21.53 -7.34 -18.23
C GLU A 33 20.50 -6.24 -18.45
N TRP A 34 20.95 -5.00 -18.35
CA TRP A 34 20.12 -3.78 -18.48
C TRP A 34 19.37 -3.71 -19.82
N GLU A 35 19.81 -4.48 -20.81
CA GLU A 35 19.16 -4.61 -22.11
C GLU A 35 17.76 -5.23 -22.01
N ASP A 36 17.45 -5.95 -20.93
CA ASP A 36 16.15 -6.56 -20.67
C ASP A 36 15.13 -5.60 -20.05
N TYR A 37 15.51 -4.37 -19.74
CA TYR A 37 14.65 -3.41 -19.05
C TYR A 37 14.37 -2.18 -19.90
N LYS A 38 13.08 -1.80 -19.97
CA LYS A 38 12.64 -0.53 -20.55
C LYS A 38 12.00 0.33 -19.47
N ILE A 39 12.53 1.54 -19.29
CA ILE A 39 11.98 2.52 -18.36
C ILE A 39 11.04 3.44 -19.14
N MET A 40 9.80 3.53 -18.70
CA MET A 40 8.78 4.36 -19.34
C MET A 40 8.32 5.50 -18.43
N GLY A 41 7.93 6.62 -19.05
CA GLY A 41 7.33 7.76 -18.39
C GLY A 41 5.92 7.52 -17.84
N SER A 42 5.11 8.56 -17.85
CA SER A 42 3.74 8.54 -17.38
C SER A 42 2.80 7.69 -18.26
N GLN A 43 1.53 7.55 -17.82
CA GLN A 43 0.51 6.74 -18.51
C GLN A 43 0.27 7.11 -19.99
N ASP A 44 0.59 8.36 -20.36
CA ASP A 44 0.31 8.88 -21.70
C ASP A 44 1.27 8.33 -22.77
N GLU A 45 2.39 7.71 -22.35
CA GLU A 45 3.43 7.15 -23.22
C GLU A 45 3.38 5.62 -23.28
N ILE A 46 2.19 5.05 -23.45
CA ILE A 46 2.07 3.60 -23.61
C ILE A 46 2.34 3.24 -25.09
N GLU A 47 3.57 2.84 -25.37
CA GLU A 47 3.90 2.20 -26.63
C GLU A 47 3.54 0.71 -26.60
N ARG A 48 3.07 0.20 -27.73
CA ARG A 48 2.80 -1.22 -27.87
C ARG A 48 4.10 -2.01 -27.89
N ASP A 49 4.22 -2.95 -26.95
CA ASP A 49 5.38 -3.82 -26.82
C ASP A 49 4.92 -5.29 -26.69
N LEU A 50 5.28 -6.10 -27.67
CA LEU A 50 4.88 -7.52 -27.72
C LEU A 50 5.78 -8.42 -26.90
N GLU A 51 6.90 -7.91 -26.39
CA GLU A 51 7.90 -8.72 -25.69
C GLU A 51 7.84 -8.52 -24.17
N THR A 52 7.09 -7.52 -23.70
CA THR A 52 6.92 -7.28 -22.27
C THR A 52 6.16 -8.42 -21.60
N GLU A 53 6.84 -9.09 -20.67
CA GLU A 53 6.28 -10.17 -19.85
C GLU A 53 5.98 -9.72 -18.41
N VAL A 54 6.74 -8.76 -17.88
CA VAL A 54 6.56 -8.19 -16.55
C VAL A 54 6.46 -6.68 -16.62
N LEU A 55 5.47 -6.12 -15.96
CA LEU A 55 5.27 -4.68 -15.81
C LEU A 55 5.42 -4.31 -14.34
N SER A 56 6.47 -3.55 -14.02
CA SER A 56 6.67 -3.04 -12.65
C SER A 56 6.12 -1.63 -12.53
N VAL A 57 5.20 -1.43 -11.59
CA VAL A 57 4.45 -0.16 -11.42
C VAL A 57 4.38 0.27 -9.97
N LYS A 58 4.15 1.57 -9.75
CA LYS A 58 3.86 2.12 -8.42
C LYS A 58 2.55 2.91 -8.41
N PHE A 59 2.44 3.96 -9.21
CA PHE A 59 1.30 4.88 -9.23
C PHE A 59 0.48 4.82 -10.52
N SER A 60 1.06 4.34 -11.61
CA SER A 60 0.38 4.26 -12.92
C SER A 60 -0.90 3.43 -12.82
N LYS A 61 -2.00 3.97 -13.34
CA LYS A 61 -3.25 3.23 -13.47
C LYS A 61 -3.12 2.17 -14.55
N ILE A 62 -3.43 0.93 -14.23
CA ILE A 62 -3.38 -0.21 -15.12
C ILE A 62 -4.80 -0.63 -15.49
N GLY A 63 -5.13 -0.42 -16.75
CA GLY A 63 -6.46 -0.70 -17.29
C GLY A 63 -6.39 -1.20 -18.74
N GLN A 64 -7.50 -1.14 -19.46
CA GLN A 64 -7.68 -1.70 -20.79
C GLN A 64 -6.55 -1.34 -21.75
N LYS A 65 -6.18 -0.05 -21.85
CA LYS A 65 -5.10 0.43 -22.74
C LYS A 65 -3.75 -0.23 -22.45
N THR A 66 -3.45 -0.47 -21.15
CA THR A 66 -2.20 -1.11 -20.75
C THR A 66 -2.17 -2.58 -21.22
N PHE A 67 -3.27 -3.32 -21.01
CA PHE A 67 -3.33 -4.71 -21.44
C PHE A 67 -3.35 -4.87 -22.96
N GLU A 68 -3.86 -3.88 -23.71
CA GLU A 68 -3.79 -3.85 -25.18
C GLU A 68 -2.38 -3.56 -25.67
N ALA A 69 -1.64 -2.71 -24.97
CA ALA A 69 -0.26 -2.37 -25.30
C ALA A 69 0.72 -3.52 -25.00
N TYR A 70 0.45 -4.32 -23.96
CA TYR A 70 1.29 -5.43 -23.52
C TYR A 70 0.52 -6.76 -23.60
N PRO A 71 0.27 -7.31 -24.80
CA PRO A 71 -0.59 -8.50 -24.97
C PRO A 71 0.02 -9.78 -24.40
N ASN A 72 1.35 -9.84 -24.24
CA ASN A 72 2.07 -10.99 -23.68
C ASN A 72 2.43 -10.81 -22.19
N LEU A 73 1.84 -9.82 -21.54
CA LEU A 73 2.04 -9.57 -20.12
C LEU A 73 1.62 -10.78 -19.29
N LYS A 74 2.52 -11.24 -18.42
CA LYS A 74 2.32 -12.38 -17.52
C LYS A 74 2.10 -11.93 -16.09
N TRP A 75 2.86 -10.90 -15.66
CA TRP A 75 2.87 -10.41 -14.30
C TRP A 75 2.89 -8.90 -14.22
N ILE A 76 2.19 -8.38 -13.22
CA ILE A 76 2.31 -7.00 -12.77
C ILE A 76 2.93 -7.02 -11.37
N GLN A 77 4.08 -6.42 -11.24
CA GLN A 77 4.74 -6.20 -9.97
C GLN A 77 4.42 -4.80 -9.47
N CYS A 78 3.75 -4.71 -8.32
CA CYS A 78 3.49 -3.45 -7.63
C CYS A 78 4.62 -3.13 -6.66
N ARG A 79 5.25 -1.98 -6.84
CA ARG A 79 6.23 -1.44 -5.88
C ARG A 79 5.54 -0.73 -4.71
N ALA A 80 4.41 -1.29 -4.24
CA ALA A 80 3.60 -0.76 -3.16
C ALA A 80 2.82 -1.87 -2.48
N HIS A 81 2.30 -1.60 -1.29
CA HIS A 81 1.44 -2.52 -0.56
C HIS A 81 0.10 -2.77 -1.27
N GLY A 82 -0.50 -1.70 -1.81
CA GLY A 82 -1.79 -1.74 -2.46
C GLY A 82 -1.69 -1.95 -3.97
N SER A 83 -2.77 -2.49 -4.54
CA SER A 83 -2.97 -2.67 -5.98
C SER A 83 -4.18 -1.87 -6.50
N ASP A 84 -4.57 -0.82 -5.79
CA ASP A 84 -5.78 -0.02 -6.08
C ASP A 84 -5.74 0.66 -7.45
N ASN A 85 -4.54 0.82 -8.01
CA ASN A 85 -4.30 1.37 -9.33
C ASN A 85 -4.42 0.33 -10.46
N ILE A 86 -4.69 -0.94 -10.14
CA ILE A 86 -4.79 -2.04 -11.12
C ILE A 86 -6.23 -2.51 -11.23
N ASN A 87 -6.73 -2.64 -12.44
CA ASN A 87 -8.01 -3.29 -12.68
C ASN A 87 -7.85 -4.81 -12.55
N LEU A 88 -8.23 -5.34 -11.38
CA LEU A 88 -8.08 -6.76 -11.02
C LEU A 88 -8.91 -7.66 -11.93
N GLU A 89 -10.14 -7.26 -12.28
CA GLU A 89 -11.01 -8.03 -13.15
C GLU A 89 -10.40 -8.21 -14.54
N LEU A 90 -9.86 -7.13 -15.12
CA LEU A 90 -9.16 -7.21 -16.42
C LEU A 90 -7.90 -8.08 -16.33
N ALA A 91 -7.14 -7.98 -15.25
CA ALA A 91 -5.97 -8.82 -15.04
C ALA A 91 -6.34 -10.30 -14.98
N GLU A 92 -7.40 -10.64 -14.24
CA GLU A 92 -7.91 -12.00 -14.14
C GLU A 92 -8.38 -12.53 -15.49
N ASN A 93 -9.18 -11.76 -16.22
CA ASN A 93 -9.68 -12.11 -17.57
C ASN A 93 -8.53 -12.32 -18.56
N ARG A 94 -7.42 -11.61 -18.40
CA ARG A 94 -6.21 -11.74 -19.23
C ARG A 94 -5.22 -12.77 -18.68
N ARG A 95 -5.52 -13.42 -17.54
CA ARG A 95 -4.66 -14.40 -16.86
C ARG A 95 -3.30 -13.81 -16.45
N VAL A 96 -3.28 -12.53 -16.11
CA VAL A 96 -2.09 -11.82 -15.64
C VAL A 96 -2.06 -11.87 -14.11
N GLY A 97 -0.96 -12.37 -13.56
CA GLY A 97 -0.74 -12.38 -12.11
C GLY A 97 -0.38 -11.00 -11.57
N ILE A 98 -0.64 -10.77 -10.29
CA ILE A 98 -0.29 -9.52 -9.60
C ILE A 98 0.46 -9.86 -8.32
N ALA A 99 1.66 -9.31 -8.18
CA ALA A 99 2.46 -9.38 -6.97
C ALA A 99 2.70 -7.97 -6.43
N CYS A 100 2.61 -7.80 -5.11
CA CYS A 100 2.90 -6.55 -4.42
C CYS A 100 4.11 -6.74 -3.52
N LEU A 101 5.09 -5.87 -3.66
CA LEU A 101 6.20 -5.77 -2.75
C LEU A 101 5.86 -4.73 -1.69
N ASP A 102 5.70 -5.18 -0.47
CA ASP A 102 5.35 -4.32 0.66
C ASP A 102 6.61 -3.88 1.40
N PRO A 103 7.00 -2.61 1.25
CA PRO A 103 8.09 -2.08 2.05
C PRO A 103 7.63 -1.95 3.50
N ASP A 104 8.31 -2.60 4.37
CA ASP A 104 8.41 -2.43 5.81
C ASP A 104 7.16 -1.96 6.61
N THR A 105 6.26 -2.92 6.89
CA THR A 105 5.14 -2.73 7.81
C THR A 105 5.56 -2.30 9.22
N PHE A 106 6.79 -2.63 9.64
CA PHE A 106 7.32 -2.27 10.95
C PHE A 106 7.57 -0.76 11.08
N ASN A 107 8.01 -0.10 10.02
CA ASN A 107 8.19 1.35 10.03
C ASN A 107 6.87 2.10 10.13
N VAL A 108 5.83 1.61 9.46
CA VAL A 108 4.48 2.15 9.61
C VAL A 108 3.99 2.02 11.04
N ALA A 109 4.21 0.87 11.68
CA ALA A 109 3.87 0.68 13.09
C ALA A 109 4.62 1.67 14.01
N LYS A 110 5.93 1.89 13.80
CA LYS A 110 6.69 2.91 14.52
C LYS A 110 6.20 4.34 14.29
N TRP A 111 5.75 4.64 13.07
CA TRP A 111 5.15 5.93 12.78
C TRP A 111 3.88 6.16 13.61
N ILE A 112 3.03 5.15 13.71
CA ILE A 112 1.81 5.16 14.51
C ILE A 112 2.13 5.33 15.99
N ASP A 113 3.12 4.60 16.52
CA ASP A 113 3.53 4.67 17.92
C ASP A 113 3.92 6.09 18.36
N ARG A 114 4.52 6.86 17.46
CA ARG A 114 4.87 8.27 17.71
C ARG A 114 3.65 9.12 18.11
N TRP A 115 2.50 8.83 17.55
CA TRP A 115 1.30 9.67 17.67
C TRP A 115 0.24 9.09 18.61
N LYS A 116 0.32 7.81 18.92
CA LYS A 116 -0.60 7.13 19.81
C LYS A 116 -0.64 7.80 21.19
N LYS A 117 -1.83 7.88 21.76
CA LYS A 117 -2.08 8.34 23.13
C LYS A 117 -2.78 7.23 23.91
N GLY A 118 -2.41 7.10 25.18
CA GLY A 118 -2.99 6.11 26.08
C GLY A 118 -2.71 4.64 25.69
N PRO A 119 -3.02 3.68 26.57
CA PRO A 119 -2.77 2.28 26.35
C PRO A 119 -3.88 1.57 25.54
N LYS A 120 -5.14 2.05 25.62
CA LYS A 120 -6.28 1.37 25.02
C LYS A 120 -6.50 1.79 23.58
N VAL A 121 -6.29 0.86 22.67
CA VAL A 121 -6.31 1.09 21.23
C VAL A 121 -7.43 0.29 20.57
N LEU A 122 -8.26 0.96 19.80
CA LEU A 122 -9.15 0.33 18.83
C LEU A 122 -8.46 0.31 17.48
N LEU A 123 -8.15 -0.89 16.97
CA LEU A 123 -7.52 -1.10 15.69
C LEU A 123 -8.55 -1.56 14.65
N LEU A 124 -8.88 -0.68 13.73
CA LEU A 124 -9.76 -0.94 12.60
C LEU A 124 -8.94 -1.46 11.42
N GLY A 125 -9.02 -2.78 11.19
CA GLY A 125 -8.28 -3.47 10.14
C GLY A 125 -7.13 -4.33 10.67
N ALA A 126 -7.41 -5.62 10.93
CA ALA A 126 -6.45 -6.62 11.38
C ALA A 126 -5.71 -7.30 10.20
N GLY A 127 -5.40 -6.54 9.13
CA GLY A 127 -4.58 -6.99 8.00
C GLY A 127 -3.10 -7.09 8.36
N LYS A 128 -2.22 -7.16 7.36
CA LYS A 128 -0.77 -7.28 7.55
C LYS A 128 -0.19 -6.14 8.41
N ILE A 129 -0.55 -4.89 8.09
CA ILE A 129 -0.10 -3.72 8.87
C ILE A 129 -0.72 -3.74 10.27
N GLY A 130 -2.03 -4.02 10.39
CA GLY A 130 -2.69 -4.11 11.68
C GLY A 130 -2.04 -5.13 12.61
N ARG A 131 -1.74 -6.32 12.11
CA ARG A 131 -1.02 -7.35 12.88
C ARG A 131 0.39 -6.91 13.27
N ALA A 132 1.09 -6.18 12.39
CA ALA A 132 2.40 -5.64 12.72
C ALA A 132 2.32 -4.60 13.85
N ILE A 133 1.25 -3.79 13.90
CA ILE A 133 0.97 -2.85 14.98
C ILE A 133 0.72 -3.59 16.29
N SER A 134 -0.16 -4.59 16.27
CA SER A 134 -0.49 -5.38 17.48
C SER A 134 0.71 -6.15 18.03
N LEU A 135 1.64 -6.60 17.17
CA LEU A 135 2.82 -7.37 17.56
C LEU A 135 4.03 -6.51 17.96
N ALA A 136 4.10 -5.27 17.44
CA ALA A 136 5.28 -4.43 17.61
C ALA A 136 5.31 -3.71 18.96
N PHE A 137 4.17 -3.54 19.62
CA PHE A 137 4.04 -2.70 20.80
C PHE A 137 3.13 -3.33 21.86
N ASP A 138 3.43 -3.03 23.10
CA ASP A 138 2.64 -3.48 24.27
C ASP A 138 1.43 -2.53 24.45
N TYR A 139 0.37 -2.78 23.71
CA TYR A 139 -0.91 -2.06 23.79
C TYR A 139 -2.03 -3.00 24.21
N ASP A 140 -3.03 -2.46 24.89
CA ASP A 140 -4.33 -3.10 25.04
C ASP A 140 -5.13 -2.86 23.76
N VAL A 141 -4.95 -3.75 22.76
CA VAL A 141 -5.50 -3.61 21.41
C VAL A 141 -6.78 -4.42 21.26
N THR A 142 -7.87 -3.75 20.96
CA THR A 142 -9.09 -4.39 20.45
C THR A 142 -9.05 -4.33 18.92
N GLU A 143 -8.92 -5.50 18.28
CA GLU A 143 -8.88 -5.59 16.82
C GLU A 143 -10.29 -5.77 16.23
N VAL A 144 -10.57 -4.99 15.18
CA VAL A 144 -11.81 -5.07 14.39
C VAL A 144 -11.44 -5.39 12.95
N ASN A 145 -12.13 -6.35 12.37
CA ASN A 145 -11.96 -6.76 10.99
C ASN A 145 -13.30 -6.76 10.24
N SER A 146 -13.31 -7.18 8.97
CA SER A 146 -14.50 -7.17 8.12
C SER A 146 -15.64 -8.06 8.59
N THR A 147 -15.40 -8.97 9.55
CA THR A 147 -16.41 -9.87 10.11
C THR A 147 -16.91 -9.43 11.49
N THR A 148 -16.33 -8.36 12.05
CA THR A 148 -16.72 -7.85 13.36
C THR A 148 -18.04 -7.09 13.28
N ASP A 149 -18.99 -7.43 14.14
CA ASP A 149 -20.20 -6.65 14.29
C ASP A 149 -19.89 -5.37 15.11
N TYR A 150 -19.93 -4.21 14.46
CA TYR A 150 -19.65 -2.91 15.09
C TYR A 150 -20.60 -2.59 16.25
N ASN A 151 -21.83 -3.13 16.26
CA ASN A 151 -22.74 -2.95 17.39
C ASN A 151 -22.18 -3.48 18.71
N THR A 152 -21.25 -4.42 18.66
CA THR A 152 -20.55 -4.93 19.84
C THR A 152 -19.46 -3.98 20.35
N ILE A 153 -19.00 -3.04 19.53
CA ILE A 153 -17.92 -2.10 19.84
C ILE A 153 -18.46 -0.73 20.26
N TYR A 154 -19.50 -0.24 19.62
CA TYR A 154 -20.08 1.09 19.89
C TYR A 154 -20.35 1.39 21.37
N PRO A 155 -20.85 0.44 22.20
CA PRO A 155 -21.05 0.71 23.62
C PRO A 155 -19.79 1.02 24.42
N TYR A 156 -18.61 0.66 23.89
CA TYR A 156 -17.33 0.77 24.57
C TYR A 156 -16.43 1.87 24.01
N MET A 157 -16.92 2.68 23.06
CA MET A 157 -16.10 3.70 22.38
C MET A 157 -15.44 4.68 23.34
N GLU A 158 -16.12 5.04 24.46
CA GLU A 158 -15.55 5.90 25.50
C GLU A 158 -14.34 5.30 26.23
N SER A 159 -14.13 3.99 26.11
CA SER A 159 -13.02 3.31 26.79
C SER A 159 -11.71 3.37 26.01
N PHE A 160 -11.73 3.75 24.73
CA PHE A 160 -10.53 3.79 23.92
C PHE A 160 -9.88 5.17 23.92
N ASP A 161 -8.55 5.20 24.02
CA ASP A 161 -7.73 6.41 23.98
C ASP A 161 -7.34 6.78 22.54
N THR A 162 -7.17 5.76 21.69
CA THR A 162 -6.74 5.92 20.31
C THR A 162 -7.49 4.97 19.38
N ILE A 163 -7.97 5.50 18.25
CA ILE A 163 -8.42 4.71 17.11
C ILE A 163 -7.31 4.69 16.06
N ILE A 164 -6.91 3.50 15.62
CA ILE A 164 -5.98 3.32 14.50
C ILE A 164 -6.76 2.73 13.33
N VAL A 165 -6.70 3.39 12.17
CA VAL A 165 -7.38 2.95 10.95
C VAL A 165 -6.33 2.40 9.99
N ALA A 166 -6.31 1.07 9.85
CA ALA A 166 -5.42 0.31 8.97
C ALA A 166 -6.22 -0.63 8.02
N ALA A 167 -7.51 -0.34 7.83
CA ALA A 167 -8.42 -1.11 7.02
C ALA A 167 -8.31 -0.78 5.53
N SER A 168 -8.71 -1.72 4.68
CA SER A 168 -9.00 -1.44 3.28
C SER A 168 -10.31 -0.66 3.14
N PRO A 169 -10.45 0.18 2.11
CA PRO A 169 -11.71 0.91 1.89
C PRO A 169 -12.88 -0.05 1.64
N THR A 170 -14.05 0.37 2.09
CA THR A 170 -15.34 -0.27 1.90
C THR A 170 -16.29 0.69 1.18
N ASP A 171 -17.49 0.24 0.81
CA ASP A 171 -18.49 1.07 0.12
C ASP A 171 -18.93 2.27 0.95
N THR A 172 -18.83 2.17 2.27
CA THR A 172 -19.13 3.25 3.22
C THR A 172 -17.93 3.52 4.12
N PRO A 173 -17.73 4.76 4.61
CA PRO A 173 -16.69 5.05 5.58
C PRO A 173 -16.80 4.16 6.83
N ILE A 174 -15.66 3.72 7.33
CA ILE A 174 -15.57 2.92 8.57
C ILE A 174 -15.60 3.84 9.79
N VAL A 175 -14.93 5.01 9.67
CA VAL A 175 -14.96 6.06 10.70
C VAL A 175 -16.05 7.04 10.29
N ASP A 176 -17.21 6.86 10.85
CA ASP A 176 -18.43 7.63 10.60
C ASP A 176 -18.94 8.34 11.88
N SER A 177 -20.06 9.01 11.79
CA SER A 177 -20.69 9.72 12.90
C SER A 177 -21.06 8.78 14.05
N ALA A 178 -21.53 7.55 13.75
CA ALA A 178 -21.92 6.57 14.77
C ALA A 178 -20.72 6.09 15.59
N LEU A 179 -19.58 5.81 14.92
CA LEU A 179 -18.34 5.43 15.59
C LEU A 179 -17.80 6.58 16.46
N LEU A 180 -17.92 7.82 15.98
CA LEU A 180 -17.38 9.00 16.64
C LEU A 180 -18.32 9.59 17.72
N GLU A 181 -19.58 9.12 17.82
CA GLU A 181 -20.57 9.69 18.74
C GLU A 181 -20.10 9.71 20.19
N LYS A 182 -19.49 8.61 20.65
CA LYS A 182 -19.02 8.43 22.03
C LYS A 182 -17.51 8.39 22.19
N PHE A 183 -16.78 8.51 21.09
CA PHE A 183 -15.32 8.45 21.15
C PHE A 183 -14.73 9.76 21.64
N HIS A 184 -13.75 9.68 22.55
CA HIS A 184 -12.98 10.85 23.03
C HIS A 184 -11.49 10.49 23.02
N GLY A 185 -10.75 11.01 22.01
CA GLY A 185 -9.33 10.67 21.96
C GLY A 185 -8.62 11.07 20.68
N THR A 186 -7.66 10.25 20.30
CA THR A 186 -6.80 10.44 19.12
C THR A 186 -7.19 9.49 18.00
N ILE A 187 -7.17 9.98 16.76
CA ILE A 187 -7.35 9.15 15.55
C ILE A 187 -6.05 9.14 14.76
N ILE A 188 -5.61 7.96 14.32
CA ILE A 188 -4.44 7.80 13.46
C ILE A 188 -4.88 6.95 12.25
N SER A 189 -4.84 7.51 11.05
CA SER A 189 -5.21 6.79 9.84
C SER A 189 -4.04 6.66 8.89
N ILE A 190 -3.75 5.43 8.50
CA ILE A 190 -2.83 5.05 7.42
C ILE A 190 -3.58 4.42 6.25
N SER A 191 -4.90 4.48 6.31
CA SER A 191 -5.82 3.93 5.30
C SER A 191 -6.08 4.90 4.17
N ARG A 192 -6.95 4.48 3.25
CA ARG A 192 -7.41 5.33 2.15
C ARG A 192 -8.43 6.38 2.63
N PRO A 193 -8.55 7.52 1.94
CA PRO A 193 -9.50 8.58 2.30
C PRO A 193 -10.92 8.08 2.48
N ALA A 194 -11.38 7.15 1.63
CA ALA A 194 -12.71 6.56 1.69
C ALA A 194 -13.05 5.84 3.00
N CYS A 195 -12.07 5.55 3.85
CA CYS A 195 -12.31 4.94 5.17
C CYS A 195 -12.82 5.95 6.21
N ILE A 196 -12.75 7.26 5.93
CA ILE A 196 -13.05 8.34 6.87
C ILE A 196 -14.16 9.22 6.30
N ASP A 197 -15.19 9.43 7.07
CA ASP A 197 -16.16 10.49 6.82
C ASP A 197 -15.58 11.82 7.31
N ASN A 198 -15.16 12.67 6.37
CA ASN A 198 -14.54 13.95 6.72
C ASN A 198 -15.51 14.91 7.43
N GLU A 199 -16.80 14.86 7.13
CA GLU A 199 -17.83 15.72 7.75
C GLU A 199 -18.03 15.28 9.21
N ALA A 200 -18.16 13.98 9.46
CA ALA A 200 -18.25 13.42 10.80
C ALA A 200 -16.98 13.67 11.64
N LEU A 201 -15.80 13.55 11.01
CA LEU A 201 -14.54 13.86 11.66
C LEU A 201 -14.44 15.34 12.03
N LEU A 202 -14.83 16.25 11.14
CA LEU A 202 -14.82 17.70 11.38
C LEU A 202 -15.72 18.07 12.55
N GLU A 203 -16.93 17.51 12.61
CA GLU A 203 -17.85 17.68 13.73
C GLU A 203 -17.22 17.23 15.03
N ALA A 204 -16.70 16.01 15.09
CA ALA A 204 -16.08 15.45 16.30
C ALA A 204 -14.84 16.24 16.78
N VAL A 205 -14.10 16.82 15.83
CA VAL A 205 -12.95 17.71 16.14
C VAL A 205 -13.43 19.04 16.72
N ASN A 206 -14.48 19.63 16.16
CA ASN A 206 -15.04 20.91 16.62
C ASN A 206 -15.66 20.78 18.00
N ASP A 207 -16.37 19.69 18.27
CA ASP A 207 -16.98 19.38 19.57
C ASP A 207 -15.93 19.02 20.64
N GLY A 208 -14.67 18.77 20.23
CA GLY A 208 -13.59 18.38 21.12
C GLY A 208 -13.57 16.90 21.48
N ARG A 209 -14.42 16.08 20.90
CA ARG A 209 -14.41 14.62 21.01
C ARG A 209 -13.11 14.03 20.42
N VAL A 210 -12.72 14.46 19.23
CA VAL A 210 -11.42 14.16 18.67
C VAL A 210 -10.45 15.29 19.03
N THR A 211 -9.51 14.99 19.88
CA THR A 211 -8.53 15.96 20.39
C THR A 211 -7.32 16.09 19.50
N ASN A 212 -7.01 15.04 18.72
CA ASN A 212 -5.90 14.99 17.77
C ASN A 212 -6.20 13.96 16.67
N ALA A 213 -5.89 14.28 15.43
CA ALA A 213 -5.99 13.33 14.33
C ALA A 213 -4.74 13.40 13.44
N GLN A 214 -4.12 12.24 13.19
CA GLN A 214 -2.95 12.09 12.34
C GLN A 214 -3.34 11.28 11.11
N MET A 215 -3.41 11.97 9.98
CA MET A 215 -3.99 11.44 8.75
C MET A 215 -2.92 11.32 7.67
N ASP A 216 -2.53 10.10 7.35
CA ASP A 216 -1.58 9.85 6.26
C ASP A 216 -2.18 10.26 4.90
N MET A 217 -3.48 9.98 4.72
CA MET A 217 -4.27 10.39 3.56
C MET A 217 -5.61 11.00 3.99
N LEU A 218 -6.05 12.04 3.29
CA LEU A 218 -7.37 12.65 3.43
C LEU A 218 -7.98 12.92 2.04
N ASP A 219 -9.29 12.83 1.95
CA ASP A 219 -9.99 13.28 0.76
C ASP A 219 -9.75 14.79 0.55
N PRO A 220 -9.48 15.25 -0.67
CA PRO A 220 -9.36 16.68 -0.97
C PRO A 220 -10.56 17.50 -0.54
N LYS A 221 -11.79 16.93 -0.62
CA LYS A 221 -13.01 17.58 -0.16
C LYS A 221 -13.01 17.66 1.37
N GLY A 222 -13.08 18.86 1.91
CA GLY A 222 -13.09 19.12 3.37
C GLY A 222 -11.73 19.03 4.07
N ARG A 223 -10.66 18.68 3.35
CA ARG A 223 -9.31 18.55 3.92
C ARG A 223 -8.79 19.85 4.53
N ASP A 224 -8.95 20.96 3.81
CA ASP A 224 -8.41 22.25 4.24
C ASP A 224 -9.15 22.75 5.48
N GLU A 225 -10.44 22.48 5.60
CA GLU A 225 -11.24 22.78 6.79
C GLU A 225 -10.78 21.98 8.00
N LEU A 226 -10.53 20.68 7.82
CA LEU A 226 -9.97 19.82 8.86
C LEU A 226 -8.60 20.31 9.35
N ILE A 227 -7.68 20.64 8.43
CA ILE A 227 -6.34 21.15 8.76
C ILE A 227 -6.43 22.50 9.48
N ALA A 228 -7.37 23.36 9.09
CA ALA A 228 -7.56 24.67 9.73
C ALA A 228 -7.92 24.59 11.23
N THR A 229 -8.46 23.46 11.69
CA THR A 229 -8.76 23.23 13.12
C THR A 229 -7.50 23.15 13.98
N LYS A 230 -6.31 22.93 13.38
CA LYS A 230 -5.02 22.69 14.04
C LYS A 230 -4.98 21.43 14.94
N LYS A 231 -6.06 20.66 14.97
CA LYS A 231 -6.13 19.35 15.64
C LYS A 231 -5.90 18.19 14.66
N VAL A 232 -6.02 18.45 13.36
CA VAL A 232 -5.79 17.47 12.29
C VAL A 232 -4.50 17.77 11.57
N THR A 233 -3.61 16.79 11.51
CA THR A 233 -2.37 16.86 10.74
C THR A 233 -2.48 15.92 9.54
N TYR A 234 -2.30 16.48 8.34
CA TYR A 234 -2.22 15.72 7.10
C TYR A 234 -0.77 15.50 6.69
N HIS A 235 -0.38 14.24 6.46
CA HIS A 235 1.02 13.86 6.20
C HIS A 235 1.34 13.66 4.72
N GLY A 236 0.36 13.67 3.83
CA GLY A 236 0.61 13.58 2.39
C GLY A 236 1.11 12.21 1.93
N HIS A 237 0.61 11.13 2.53
CA HIS A 237 0.97 9.74 2.25
C HIS A 237 2.45 9.44 2.56
N LYS A 238 2.90 9.80 3.76
CA LYS A 238 4.30 9.67 4.22
C LYS A 238 4.49 8.75 5.42
N ALA A 239 3.47 8.02 5.86
CA ALA A 239 3.60 7.11 7.00
C ALA A 239 4.67 6.02 6.80
N TRP A 240 4.94 5.66 5.54
CA TRP A 240 5.98 4.72 5.16
C TRP A 240 7.40 5.32 5.17
N GLU A 241 7.55 6.65 5.11
CA GLU A 241 8.85 7.37 5.18
C GLU A 241 9.37 7.50 6.62
N ALA A 242 8.66 6.99 7.61
CA ALA A 242 9.02 7.13 9.00
C ALA A 242 10.43 6.57 9.27
N TYR A 243 11.24 7.35 9.91
CA TYR A 243 12.60 7.00 10.36
C TYR A 243 13.71 6.98 9.29
N GLY A 244 13.59 7.79 8.23
CA GLY A 244 14.69 8.00 7.28
C GLY A 244 14.96 6.85 6.32
N ILE A 245 14.08 5.84 6.31
CA ILE A 245 14.04 4.87 5.22
C ILE A 245 13.19 5.51 4.14
N THR A 246 13.86 6.01 3.12
CA THR A 246 13.18 6.49 1.93
C THR A 246 12.77 5.28 1.07
N GLN A 247 11.74 5.45 0.24
CA GLN A 247 11.36 4.47 -0.80
C GLN A 247 12.51 4.19 -1.80
N TYR A 248 13.65 4.79 -1.59
CA TYR A 248 14.86 4.79 -2.41
C TYR A 248 16.03 4.12 -1.68
N ASP A 249 15.77 3.37 -0.60
CA ASP A 249 16.78 2.53 0.03
C ASP A 249 17.23 1.47 -0.99
N GLU A 250 18.51 1.36 -1.18
CA GLU A 250 19.15 0.38 -2.08
C GLU A 250 18.59 -1.04 -1.88
N ARG A 251 18.36 -1.43 -0.63
CA ARG A 251 17.75 -2.72 -0.29
C ARG A 251 16.35 -2.91 -0.86
N TYR A 252 15.55 -1.85 -0.90
CA TYR A 252 14.21 -1.91 -1.49
C TYR A 252 14.27 -2.24 -2.98
N PHE A 253 15.23 -1.67 -3.69
CA PHE A 253 15.41 -1.94 -5.12
C PHE A 253 15.97 -3.31 -5.41
N CYS A 254 16.92 -3.78 -4.59
CA CYS A 254 17.35 -5.17 -4.64
C CYS A 254 16.15 -6.11 -4.54
N MET A 255 15.25 -5.84 -3.60
CA MET A 255 14.03 -6.62 -3.43
C MET A 255 13.12 -6.55 -4.66
N VAL A 256 12.91 -5.35 -5.26
CA VAL A 256 12.12 -5.18 -6.49
C VAL A 256 12.67 -6.04 -7.62
N PHE A 257 13.97 -5.96 -7.87
CA PHE A 257 14.60 -6.72 -8.96
C PHE A 257 14.61 -8.23 -8.71
N GLN A 258 14.86 -8.68 -7.50
CA GLN A 258 14.79 -10.09 -7.17
C GLN A 258 13.38 -10.65 -7.30
N GLU A 259 12.36 -9.87 -6.93
CA GLU A 259 10.96 -10.25 -7.14
C GLU A 259 10.62 -10.31 -8.63
N ILE A 260 11.06 -9.34 -9.44
CA ILE A 260 10.87 -9.36 -10.89
C ILE A 260 11.52 -10.62 -11.50
N GLN A 261 12.72 -10.95 -11.09
CA GLN A 261 13.39 -12.18 -11.55
C GLN A 261 12.64 -13.46 -11.17
N TRP A 262 12.07 -13.47 -9.94
CA TRP A 262 11.23 -14.57 -9.49
C TRP A 262 9.97 -14.70 -10.37
N LEU A 263 9.31 -13.58 -10.69
CA LEU A 263 8.15 -13.55 -11.56
C LEU A 263 8.48 -13.99 -12.99
N LEU A 264 9.65 -13.61 -13.52
CA LEU A 264 10.12 -14.03 -14.86
C LEU A 264 10.35 -15.53 -14.98
N ARG A 265 10.69 -16.21 -13.89
CA ARG A 265 10.83 -17.67 -13.86
C ARG A 265 9.49 -18.38 -13.99
N ASP A 266 8.37 -17.64 -13.90
CA ASP A 266 7.00 -18.12 -14.06
C ASP A 266 6.70 -19.36 -13.18
N ASN A 267 7.22 -19.37 -11.96
CA ASN A 267 7.12 -20.50 -11.07
C ASN A 267 6.30 -20.15 -9.79
N PRO A 268 4.97 -20.09 -9.88
CA PRO A 268 4.09 -19.71 -8.77
C PRO A 268 4.07 -20.71 -7.60
N LYS A 269 4.70 -21.91 -7.77
CA LYS A 269 4.75 -22.93 -6.73
C LYS A 269 5.78 -22.66 -5.62
N TYR A 270 6.68 -21.69 -5.84
CA TYR A 270 7.63 -21.29 -4.83
C TYR A 270 7.10 -20.08 -4.05
N GLU A 271 7.35 -20.07 -2.76
CA GLU A 271 7.09 -18.90 -1.93
C GLU A 271 7.79 -17.65 -2.52
N PRO A 272 7.16 -16.47 -2.46
CA PRO A 272 7.80 -15.23 -2.87
C PRO A 272 9.17 -15.08 -2.19
N PRO A 273 10.17 -14.50 -2.89
CA PRO A 273 11.55 -14.44 -2.40
C PRO A 273 11.69 -13.66 -1.09
N PHE A 274 10.70 -12.86 -0.75
CA PHE A 274 10.72 -12.04 0.45
C PHE A 274 9.47 -12.22 1.29
N ARG A 275 9.65 -12.12 2.61
CA ARG A 275 8.55 -12.11 3.58
C ARG A 275 7.52 -11.00 3.30
N ASN A 276 7.92 -9.93 2.63
CA ASN A 276 7.10 -8.78 2.30
C ASN A 276 6.45 -8.86 0.92
N SER A 277 6.82 -9.84 0.10
CA SER A 277 6.14 -10.09 -1.19
C SER A 277 4.78 -10.74 -0.95
N ARG A 278 3.79 -10.31 -1.71
CA ARG A 278 2.43 -10.84 -1.63
C ARG A 278 1.86 -11.03 -3.03
N VAL A 279 1.48 -12.25 -3.38
CA VAL A 279 0.68 -12.52 -4.56
C VAL A 279 -0.77 -12.11 -4.28
N VAL A 280 -1.27 -11.13 -5.01
CA VAL A 280 -2.65 -10.63 -4.92
C VAL A 280 -3.57 -11.40 -5.85
N LEU A 281 -3.06 -11.73 -7.04
CA LEU A 281 -3.76 -12.49 -8.06
C LEU A 281 -2.79 -13.51 -8.66
N GLU A 282 -3.09 -14.79 -8.52
CA GLU A 282 -2.31 -15.86 -9.12
C GLU A 282 -2.52 -15.88 -10.64
N ARG A 283 -1.43 -16.10 -11.38
CA ARG A 283 -1.50 -16.31 -12.82
C ARG A 283 -2.08 -17.71 -13.08
N LYS A 284 -3.20 -17.77 -13.78
CA LYS A 284 -3.73 -19.05 -14.28
C LYS A 284 -2.90 -19.50 -15.48
N SER A 285 -2.06 -20.53 -15.31
CA SER A 285 -1.32 -21.14 -16.41
C SER A 285 -2.29 -21.73 -17.44
N ASN A 286 -1.91 -21.66 -18.72
CA ASN A 286 -2.59 -22.41 -19.76
C ASN A 286 -2.21 -23.90 -19.63
N SER A 287 -2.67 -24.61 -18.60
CA SER A 287 -2.60 -26.06 -18.66
C SER A 287 -3.61 -26.54 -19.69
N LEU A 288 -3.13 -26.84 -20.90
CA LEU A 288 -3.89 -27.55 -21.93
C LEU A 288 -4.18 -29.02 -21.56
N PHE A 289 -3.76 -29.43 -20.35
CA PHE A 289 -4.04 -30.75 -19.82
C PHE A 289 -4.69 -30.56 -18.43
N GLY A 290 -6.00 -30.78 -18.41
CA GLY A 290 -6.74 -30.87 -17.17
C GLY A 290 -6.15 -32.00 -16.32
N ASP A 291 -6.04 -31.74 -14.99
CA ASP A 291 -5.89 -32.77 -13.98
C ASP A 291 -7.21 -33.52 -13.77
#